data_5c2c90bec1c25acc7ca28ee7b7fc9615
#
_entry.id   5c2c90bec1c25acc7ca28ee7b7fc9615
#
_cell.length_a   1.000
_cell.length_b   1.000
_cell.length_c   1.000
_cell.angle_alpha   90.00
_cell.angle_beta   90.00
_cell.angle_gamma   90.00
#
_symmetry.space_group_name_H-M   'P 1'
#
loop_
_entity.id
_entity.type
_entity.pdbx_description
1 polymer ?
#
loop_
_entity_poly.entity_id
_entity_poly.type
_entity_poly.pdbx_seq_one_letter_code
_entity_poly.pdbx_strand_id
1 'polypeptide(L)'
;MAMKLMIVDDEPEVLRVLKSLLESLGYEVLALSDSREAAQRVERQKLDGIFVDACMPHMDGPELVRVIRKSTSNSSVPIVMLTGYDDVETMRAGFRAGITFFLAKPPQMNALAGVLKPLHGAMLREKRSYIRLPLRTIVNCRTEKAQFTSASLNIGEGGMLLEQSGGLEVGQELEIRFSIPQRQEMLNPRARVVRKEATTRIALQFIDLSPEDRRAIQDYIGGAVRD
;
A
#
# COMPACT_ATOMS: atom_id res chain seq x y z
N MET A 1 -6.35 -9.40 11.86
CA MET A 1 -5.06 -8.88 12.36
C MET A 1 -5.19 -7.40 12.63
N ALA A 2 -4.72 -6.93 13.80
CA ALA A 2 -4.66 -5.50 14.10
C ALA A 2 -3.79 -4.77 13.07
N MET A 3 -4.14 -3.53 12.74
CA MET A 3 -3.31 -2.67 11.89
C MET A 3 -2.16 -2.10 12.69
N LYS A 4 -0.96 -2.09 12.09
CA LYS A 4 0.28 -1.60 12.70
C LYS A 4 0.54 -0.16 12.32
N LEU A 5 0.52 0.71 13.32
CA LEU A 5 0.83 2.12 13.18
C LEU A 5 2.18 2.45 13.79
N MET A 6 2.89 3.40 13.20
CA MET A 6 4.07 4.02 13.82
C MET A 6 3.75 5.48 14.12
N ILE A 7 4.19 5.94 15.30
CA ILE A 7 4.17 7.36 15.68
C ILE A 7 5.61 7.78 15.88
N VAL A 8 6.00 8.91 15.29
CA VAL A 8 7.33 9.51 15.46
C VAL A 8 7.15 10.95 15.89
N ASP A 9 7.58 11.26 17.09
CA ASP A 9 7.43 12.58 17.72
C ASP A 9 8.46 12.71 18.85
N ASP A 10 9.22 13.79 18.91
CA ASP A 10 10.24 13.96 19.98
C ASP A 10 9.65 14.39 21.32
N GLU A 11 8.36 14.73 21.37
CA GLU A 11 7.63 15.06 22.61
C GLU A 11 7.05 13.80 23.27
N PRO A 12 7.56 13.35 24.45
CA PRO A 12 7.10 12.12 25.10
C PRO A 12 5.61 12.14 25.46
N GLU A 13 5.05 13.31 25.77
CA GLU A 13 3.64 13.45 26.10
C GLU A 13 2.73 13.20 24.90
N VAL A 14 3.10 13.72 23.73
CA VAL A 14 2.38 13.48 22.46
C VAL A 14 2.40 12.00 22.13
N LEU A 15 3.58 11.37 22.21
CA LEU A 15 3.73 9.93 22.00
C LEU A 15 2.82 9.11 22.93
N ARG A 16 2.83 9.42 24.23
CA ARG A 16 2.03 8.70 25.23
C ARG A 16 0.53 8.83 24.96
N VAL A 17 0.06 10.05 24.69
CA VAL A 17 -1.35 10.33 24.47
C VAL A 17 -1.84 9.66 23.19
N LEU A 18 -1.15 9.87 22.06
CA LEU A 18 -1.52 9.28 20.78
C LEU A 18 -1.45 7.75 20.80
N LYS A 19 -0.39 7.19 21.40
CA LYS A 19 -0.26 5.74 21.54
C LYS A 19 -1.44 5.15 22.30
N SER A 20 -1.73 5.66 23.50
CA SER A 20 -2.84 5.18 24.32
C SER A 20 -4.18 5.25 23.58
N LEU A 21 -4.39 6.35 22.87
CA LEU A 21 -5.62 6.57 22.11
C LEU A 21 -5.77 5.61 20.95
N LEU A 22 -4.73 5.45 20.13
CA LEU A 22 -4.76 4.53 18.97
C LEU A 22 -4.85 3.07 19.41
N GLU A 23 -4.17 2.68 20.49
CA GLU A 23 -4.28 1.34 21.08
C GLU A 23 -5.70 1.06 21.59
N SER A 24 -6.36 2.06 22.21
CA SER A 24 -7.76 1.91 22.65
C SER A 24 -8.75 1.70 21.49
N LEU A 25 -8.36 2.13 20.29
CA LEU A 25 -9.11 1.92 19.04
C LEU A 25 -8.74 0.60 18.32
N GLY A 26 -7.90 -0.23 18.93
CA GLY A 26 -7.54 -1.55 18.42
C GLY A 26 -6.36 -1.59 17.45
N TYR A 27 -5.56 -0.51 17.36
CA TYR A 27 -4.33 -0.50 16.57
C TYR A 27 -3.15 -1.06 17.39
N GLU A 28 -2.20 -1.71 16.71
CA GLU A 28 -0.87 -2.03 17.26
C GLU A 28 0.03 -0.83 17.00
N VAL A 29 0.60 -0.22 18.05
CA VAL A 29 1.31 1.06 17.94
C VAL A 29 2.77 0.97 18.35
N LEU A 30 3.67 1.31 17.42
CA LEU A 30 5.08 1.55 17.65
C LEU A 30 5.29 3.06 17.81
N ALA A 31 5.72 3.50 18.99
CA ALA A 31 6.03 4.89 19.27
C ALA A 31 7.55 5.10 19.38
N LEU A 32 8.08 6.06 18.63
CA LEU A 32 9.51 6.37 18.54
C LEU A 32 9.72 7.87 18.77
N SER A 33 10.72 8.22 19.55
CA SER A 33 11.11 9.62 19.80
C SER A 33 12.28 10.09 18.94
N ASP A 34 12.88 9.20 18.14
CA ASP A 34 14.02 9.52 17.27
C ASP A 34 13.70 9.20 15.82
N SER A 35 13.71 10.24 14.98
CA SER A 35 13.44 10.13 13.53
C SER A 35 14.44 9.24 12.80
N ARG A 36 15.67 9.10 13.29
CA ARG A 36 16.69 8.22 12.73
C ARG A 36 16.37 6.74 12.99
N GLU A 37 15.87 6.41 14.19
CA GLU A 37 15.37 5.07 14.48
C GLU A 37 14.17 4.74 13.59
N ALA A 38 13.25 5.69 13.42
CA ALA A 38 12.11 5.53 12.54
C ALA A 38 12.53 5.24 11.09
N ALA A 39 13.53 5.98 10.57
CA ALA A 39 14.08 5.75 9.24
C ALA A 39 14.65 4.32 9.06
N GLN A 40 15.30 3.76 10.09
CA GLN A 40 15.77 2.37 10.06
C GLN A 40 14.63 1.35 10.13
N ARG A 41 13.59 1.64 10.92
CA ARG A 41 12.44 0.74 11.10
C ARG A 41 11.62 0.59 9.82
N VAL A 42 11.39 1.66 9.07
CA VAL A 42 10.59 1.61 7.83
C VAL A 42 11.20 0.75 6.74
N GLU A 43 12.51 0.51 6.76
CA GLU A 43 13.17 -0.42 5.84
C GLU A 43 12.96 -1.89 6.22
N ARG A 44 12.76 -2.18 7.50
CA ARG A 44 12.72 -3.54 8.06
C ARG A 44 11.33 -4.05 8.39
N GLN A 45 10.38 -3.14 8.60
CA GLN A 45 9.04 -3.47 9.07
C GLN A 45 7.98 -2.85 8.16
N LYS A 46 7.04 -3.66 7.68
CA LYS A 46 5.83 -3.16 7.00
C LYS A 46 4.89 -2.55 8.01
N LEU A 47 4.40 -1.35 7.69
CA LEU A 47 3.45 -0.58 8.48
C LEU A 47 2.17 -0.36 7.67
N ASP A 48 1.05 -0.21 8.36
CA ASP A 48 -0.24 0.10 7.74
C ASP A 48 -0.50 1.62 7.70
N GLY A 49 0.09 2.39 8.63
CA GLY A 49 0.00 3.85 8.67
C GLY A 49 1.10 4.45 9.55
N ILE A 50 1.45 5.72 9.31
CA ILE A 50 2.50 6.41 10.05
C ILE A 50 2.02 7.81 10.43
N PHE A 51 2.25 8.20 11.70
CA PHE A 51 2.12 9.56 12.20
C PHE A 51 3.52 10.12 12.39
N VAL A 52 3.79 11.31 11.86
CA VAL A 52 5.12 11.93 11.89
C VAL A 52 4.99 13.35 12.36
N ASP A 53 5.71 13.72 13.40
CA ASP A 53 5.84 15.13 13.75
C ASP A 53 6.56 15.93 12.66
N ALA A 54 6.12 17.15 12.43
CA ALA A 54 6.70 18.02 11.43
C ALA A 54 8.10 18.50 11.82
N CYS A 55 8.33 18.78 13.11
CA CYS A 55 9.54 19.42 13.62
C CYS A 55 10.22 18.50 14.64
N MET A 56 11.25 17.79 14.23
CA MET A 56 12.02 16.90 15.10
C MET A 56 13.53 17.22 14.99
N PRO A 57 14.31 16.97 16.05
CA PRO A 57 15.77 17.02 16.00
C PRO A 57 16.33 16.04 14.96
N HIS A 58 17.46 16.40 14.37
CA HIS A 58 18.28 15.59 13.44
C HIS A 58 17.68 15.37 12.04
N MET A 59 16.43 14.99 11.94
CA MET A 59 15.70 14.79 10.68
C MET A 59 14.28 15.29 10.88
N ASP A 60 13.88 16.30 10.15
CA ASP A 60 12.52 16.84 10.22
C ASP A 60 11.47 15.90 9.60
N GLY A 61 10.19 16.18 9.85
CA GLY A 61 9.09 15.36 9.33
C GLY A 61 9.10 15.21 7.83
N PRO A 62 9.18 16.28 7.03
CA PRO A 62 9.29 16.20 5.58
C PRO A 62 10.48 15.38 5.08
N GLU A 63 11.63 15.43 5.75
CA GLU A 63 12.81 14.60 5.41
C GLU A 63 12.53 13.13 5.68
N LEU A 64 11.99 12.79 6.86
CA LEU A 64 11.59 11.42 7.20
C LEU A 64 10.55 10.87 6.20
N VAL A 65 9.57 11.69 5.82
CA VAL A 65 8.58 11.30 4.80
C VAL A 65 9.26 10.94 3.47
N ARG A 66 10.26 11.70 3.02
CA ARG A 66 11.01 11.36 1.80
C ARG A 66 11.76 10.03 1.93
N VAL A 67 12.31 9.72 3.11
CA VAL A 67 12.92 8.42 3.37
C VAL A 67 11.88 7.31 3.30
N ILE A 68 10.73 7.48 3.95
CA ILE A 68 9.62 6.50 3.91
C ILE A 68 9.17 6.25 2.47
N ARG A 69 9.03 7.31 1.64
CA ARG A 69 8.59 7.20 0.24
C ARG A 69 9.58 6.48 -0.68
N LYS A 70 10.85 6.41 -0.27
CA LYS A 70 11.91 5.66 -0.98
C LYS A 70 12.04 4.21 -0.50
N SER A 71 11.45 3.85 0.64
CA SER A 71 11.54 2.50 1.20
C SER A 71 10.82 1.47 0.31
N THR A 72 11.32 0.26 0.28
CA THR A 72 10.74 -0.83 -0.53
C THR A 72 9.37 -1.28 -0.03
N SER A 73 9.16 -1.22 1.29
CA SER A 73 7.95 -1.78 1.92
C SER A 73 6.90 -0.74 2.28
N ASN A 74 7.28 0.53 2.45
CA ASN A 74 6.39 1.57 2.97
C ASN A 74 6.22 2.78 2.04
N SER A 75 6.66 2.68 0.77
CA SER A 75 6.61 3.80 -0.19
C SER A 75 5.21 4.39 -0.42
N SER A 76 4.16 3.61 -0.27
CA SER A 76 2.75 3.99 -0.46
C SER A 76 1.94 4.04 0.84
N VAL A 77 2.58 3.78 2.00
CA VAL A 77 1.88 3.80 3.30
C VAL A 77 1.23 5.17 3.54
N PRO A 78 -0.03 5.23 4.05
CA PRO A 78 -0.62 6.50 4.42
C PRO A 78 0.14 7.18 5.58
N ILE A 79 0.46 8.46 5.41
CA ILE A 79 1.21 9.25 6.38
C ILE A 79 0.36 10.44 6.83
N VAL A 80 0.25 10.60 8.14
CA VAL A 80 -0.34 11.76 8.81
C VAL A 80 0.79 12.59 9.38
N MET A 81 0.90 13.86 9.00
CA MET A 81 1.86 14.78 9.61
C MET A 81 1.20 15.52 10.74
N LEU A 82 1.85 15.50 11.92
CA LEU A 82 1.47 16.29 13.08
C LEU A 82 2.18 17.65 12.98
N THR A 83 1.46 18.75 13.14
CA THR A 83 2.04 20.09 13.01
C THR A 83 1.39 21.07 13.98
N GLY A 84 2.12 22.10 14.37
CA GLY A 84 1.54 23.25 15.09
C GLY A 84 0.52 23.99 14.21
N TYR A 85 -0.35 24.75 14.85
CA TYR A 85 -1.26 25.67 14.15
C TYR A 85 -0.43 26.70 13.37
N ASP A 86 -0.82 27.02 12.14
CA ASP A 86 -0.35 28.13 11.28
C ASP A 86 0.96 27.95 10.49
N ASP A 87 1.56 26.78 10.43
CA ASP A 87 2.74 26.57 9.59
C ASP A 87 2.40 26.10 8.15
N VAL A 88 2.00 27.06 7.34
CA VAL A 88 1.65 26.82 5.92
C VAL A 88 2.86 26.30 5.10
N GLU A 89 4.07 26.73 5.45
CA GLU A 89 5.27 26.28 4.73
C GLU A 89 5.60 24.81 5.03
N THR A 90 5.53 24.43 6.30
CA THR A 90 5.67 23.01 6.72
C THR A 90 4.57 22.14 6.13
N MET A 91 3.34 22.62 6.05
CA MET A 91 2.25 21.92 5.35
C MET A 91 2.58 21.69 3.88
N ARG A 92 3.03 22.73 3.16
CA ARG A 92 3.45 22.63 1.75
C ARG A 92 4.62 21.67 1.57
N ALA A 93 5.63 21.74 2.45
CA ALA A 93 6.78 20.84 2.43
C ALA A 93 6.35 19.38 2.65
N GLY A 94 5.44 19.13 3.60
CA GLY A 94 4.85 17.82 3.86
C GLY A 94 4.13 17.25 2.64
N PHE A 95 3.25 18.02 1.99
CA PHE A 95 2.57 17.56 0.77
C PHE A 95 3.55 17.26 -0.37
N ARG A 96 4.55 18.11 -0.58
CA ARG A 96 5.62 17.85 -1.57
C ARG A 96 6.43 16.60 -1.24
N ALA A 97 6.62 16.30 0.05
CA ALA A 97 7.26 15.08 0.50
C ALA A 97 6.39 13.83 0.32
N GLY A 98 5.06 14.00 0.22
CA GLY A 98 4.12 12.91 -0.07
C GLY A 98 3.30 12.44 1.12
N ILE A 99 2.97 13.33 2.07
CA ILE A 99 2.02 13.01 3.15
C ILE A 99 0.60 12.83 2.60
N THR A 100 -0.24 12.14 3.38
CA THR A 100 -1.63 11.88 3.03
C THR A 100 -2.58 12.85 3.72
N PHE A 101 -2.32 13.13 5.01
CA PHE A 101 -3.16 13.99 5.85
C PHE A 101 -2.31 14.85 6.78
N PHE A 102 -2.92 15.92 7.29
CA PHE A 102 -2.43 16.71 8.41
C PHE A 102 -3.31 16.53 9.65
N LEU A 103 -2.68 16.66 10.81
CA LEU A 103 -3.36 16.75 12.09
C LEU A 103 -2.65 17.80 12.95
N ALA A 104 -3.40 18.79 13.40
CA ALA A 104 -2.85 19.84 14.25
C ALA A 104 -2.53 19.34 15.66
N LYS A 105 -1.43 19.82 16.23
CA LYS A 105 -1.05 19.63 17.65
C LYS A 105 -1.70 20.71 18.53
N PRO A 106 -2.15 20.40 19.77
CA PRO A 106 -2.34 19.06 20.31
C PRO A 106 -3.48 18.32 19.58
N PRO A 107 -3.35 17.02 19.33
CA PRO A 107 -4.35 16.27 18.59
C PRO A 107 -5.65 16.17 19.37
N GLN A 108 -6.67 16.88 18.91
CA GLN A 108 -8.01 16.82 19.49
C GLN A 108 -8.74 15.56 19.00
N MET A 109 -9.55 14.95 19.87
CA MET A 109 -10.30 13.72 19.58
C MET A 109 -11.14 13.82 18.31
N ASN A 110 -11.86 14.94 18.11
CA ASN A 110 -12.71 15.13 16.93
C ASN A 110 -11.88 15.23 15.65
N ALA A 111 -10.75 15.94 15.69
CA ALA A 111 -9.85 16.08 14.56
C ALA A 111 -9.18 14.72 14.21
N LEU A 112 -8.74 14.00 15.24
CA LEU A 112 -8.17 12.67 15.08
C LEU A 112 -9.21 11.69 14.49
N ALA A 113 -10.44 11.68 14.99
CA ALA A 113 -11.53 10.86 14.45
C ALA A 113 -11.83 11.21 12.96
N GLY A 114 -11.77 12.51 12.63
CA GLY A 114 -11.92 12.99 11.26
C GLY A 114 -10.82 12.48 10.31
N VAL A 115 -9.60 12.30 10.80
CA VAL A 115 -8.46 11.77 10.03
C VAL A 115 -8.44 10.23 10.03
N LEU A 116 -8.78 9.59 11.16
CA LEU A 116 -8.72 8.13 11.30
C LEU A 116 -9.63 7.39 10.32
N LYS A 117 -10.84 7.88 10.08
CA LYS A 117 -11.79 7.23 9.16
C LYS A 117 -11.27 7.16 7.72
N PRO A 118 -10.86 8.26 7.06
CA PRO A 118 -10.26 8.20 5.73
C PRO A 118 -8.89 7.51 5.74
N LEU A 119 -8.11 7.65 6.82
CA LEU A 119 -6.83 6.96 7.00
C LEU A 119 -7.03 5.43 7.01
N HIS A 120 -8.00 4.93 7.77
CA HIS A 120 -8.34 3.51 7.82
C HIS A 120 -8.73 2.98 6.43
N GLY A 121 -9.53 3.76 5.68
CA GLY A 121 -9.85 3.44 4.29
C GLY A 121 -8.62 3.41 3.37
N ALA A 122 -7.65 4.32 3.56
CA ALA A 122 -6.40 4.34 2.82
C ALA A 122 -5.51 3.13 3.19
N MET A 123 -5.40 2.82 4.49
CA MET A 123 -4.66 1.64 4.98
C MET A 123 -5.24 0.33 4.44
N LEU A 124 -6.56 0.20 4.40
CA LEU A 124 -7.22 -0.96 3.82
C LEU A 124 -6.95 -1.09 2.32
N ARG A 125 -6.98 0.02 1.57
CA ARG A 125 -6.64 0.02 0.13
C ARG A 125 -5.18 -0.37 -0.08
N GLU A 126 -4.27 0.21 0.69
CA GLU A 126 -2.85 -0.13 0.67
C GLU A 126 -2.64 -1.62 0.95
N LYS A 127 -3.24 -2.13 2.03
CA LYS A 127 -3.14 -3.54 2.41
C LYS A 127 -3.69 -4.46 1.33
N ARG A 128 -4.81 -4.11 0.70
CA ARG A 128 -5.40 -4.89 -0.41
C ARG A 128 -4.50 -4.93 -1.63
N SER A 129 -3.77 -3.85 -1.94
CA SER A 129 -2.85 -3.81 -3.08
C SER A 129 -1.70 -4.82 -2.98
N TYR A 130 -1.34 -5.24 -1.76
CA TYR A 130 -0.32 -6.27 -1.50
C TYR A 130 -0.90 -7.67 -1.29
N ILE A 131 -2.22 -7.81 -1.06
CA ILE A 131 -2.83 -9.13 -0.90
C ILE A 131 -2.84 -9.85 -2.25
N ARG A 132 -2.33 -11.06 -2.24
CA ARG A 132 -2.41 -11.98 -3.36
C ARG A 132 -3.11 -13.24 -2.91
N LEU A 133 -4.25 -13.54 -3.54
CA LEU A 133 -4.98 -14.78 -3.28
C LEU A 133 -4.55 -15.87 -4.25
N PRO A 134 -4.46 -17.12 -3.80
CA PRO A 134 -4.32 -18.25 -4.70
C PRO A 134 -5.47 -18.21 -5.71
N LEU A 135 -5.13 -18.25 -6.99
CA LEU A 135 -6.10 -18.37 -8.07
C LEU A 135 -5.54 -19.34 -9.10
N ARG A 136 -6.22 -20.46 -9.27
CA ARG A 136 -5.89 -21.47 -10.29
C ARG A 136 -6.92 -21.39 -11.41
N THR A 137 -6.59 -20.67 -12.46
CA THR A 137 -7.43 -20.57 -13.66
C THR A 137 -6.55 -20.59 -14.91
N ILE A 138 -7.15 -20.96 -16.04
CA ILE A 138 -6.48 -20.87 -17.33
C ILE A 138 -6.45 -19.41 -17.75
N VAL A 139 -5.28 -18.96 -18.17
CA VAL A 139 -5.04 -17.60 -18.67
C VAL A 139 -4.63 -17.72 -20.14
N ASN A 140 -5.48 -17.23 -21.03
CA ASN A 140 -5.15 -17.10 -22.44
C ASN A 140 -4.31 -15.83 -22.61
N CYS A 141 -3.11 -15.97 -23.13
CA CYS A 141 -2.15 -14.90 -23.32
C CYS A 141 -1.98 -14.63 -24.82
N ARG A 142 -2.00 -13.35 -25.21
CA ARG A 142 -1.79 -12.91 -26.59
C ARG A 142 -0.77 -11.79 -26.62
N THR A 143 0.25 -11.98 -27.44
CA THR A 143 1.23 -10.96 -27.83
C THR A 143 1.09 -10.65 -29.31
N GLU A 144 1.81 -9.67 -29.82
CA GLU A 144 1.87 -9.41 -31.27
C GLU A 144 2.38 -10.62 -32.09
N LYS A 145 3.20 -11.50 -31.49
CA LYS A 145 3.90 -12.59 -32.18
C LYS A 145 3.35 -13.98 -31.89
N ALA A 146 2.61 -14.16 -30.78
CA ALA A 146 2.19 -15.48 -30.33
C ALA A 146 0.93 -15.45 -29.47
N GLN A 147 0.21 -16.58 -29.50
CA GLN A 147 -0.84 -16.88 -28.56
C GLN A 147 -0.50 -18.18 -27.84
N PHE A 148 -0.70 -18.20 -26.52
CA PHE A 148 -0.48 -19.38 -25.68
C PHE A 148 -1.35 -19.37 -24.46
N THR A 149 -1.44 -20.49 -23.76
CA THR A 149 -2.15 -20.59 -22.49
C THR A 149 -1.17 -20.79 -21.34
N SER A 150 -1.49 -20.26 -20.19
CA SER A 150 -0.77 -20.46 -18.94
C SER A 150 -1.76 -20.71 -17.80
N ALA A 151 -1.27 -21.17 -16.66
CA ALA A 151 -2.06 -21.25 -15.44
C ALA A 151 -1.68 -20.12 -14.49
N SER A 152 -2.67 -19.48 -13.88
CA SER A 152 -2.40 -18.53 -12.79
C SER A 152 -2.05 -19.27 -11.51
N LEU A 153 -1.17 -18.69 -10.70
CA LEU A 153 -0.82 -19.16 -9.36
C LEU A 153 -1.50 -18.31 -8.27
N ASN A 154 -1.55 -17.02 -8.49
CA ASN A 154 -2.22 -16.07 -7.61
C ASN A 154 -2.61 -14.80 -8.37
N ILE A 155 -3.51 -14.03 -7.76
CA ILE A 155 -3.95 -12.72 -8.24
C ILE A 155 -3.96 -11.71 -7.10
N GLY A 156 -3.58 -10.47 -7.39
CA GLY A 156 -3.76 -9.28 -6.56
C GLY A 156 -4.40 -8.16 -7.36
N GLU A 157 -4.73 -7.04 -6.73
CA GLU A 157 -5.37 -5.89 -7.41
C GLU A 157 -4.53 -5.34 -8.57
N GLY A 158 -3.20 -5.38 -8.45
CA GLY A 158 -2.28 -4.83 -9.44
C GLY A 158 -1.73 -5.84 -10.45
N GLY A 159 -2.04 -7.14 -10.34
CA GLY A 159 -1.46 -8.13 -11.24
C GLY A 159 -1.59 -9.57 -10.78
N MET A 160 -0.97 -10.47 -11.53
CA MET A 160 -1.00 -11.91 -11.26
C MET A 160 0.34 -12.60 -11.51
N LEU A 161 0.50 -13.78 -10.93
CA LEU A 161 1.63 -14.67 -11.18
C LEU A 161 1.16 -15.83 -12.06
N LEU A 162 1.88 -16.07 -13.15
CA LEU A 162 1.64 -17.20 -14.04
C LEU A 162 2.71 -18.28 -13.87
N GLU A 163 2.31 -19.52 -14.10
CA GLU A 163 3.17 -20.70 -13.96
C GLU A 163 4.16 -20.88 -15.13
N GLN A 164 3.74 -20.50 -16.34
CA GLN A 164 4.58 -20.61 -17.54
C GLN A 164 4.82 -19.23 -18.16
N SER A 165 6.06 -19.02 -18.60
CA SER A 165 6.48 -17.73 -19.18
C SER A 165 6.16 -17.57 -20.67
N GLY A 166 5.86 -18.64 -21.39
CA GLY A 166 5.62 -18.57 -22.85
C GLY A 166 6.72 -17.88 -23.65
N GLY A 167 7.96 -17.81 -23.12
CA GLY A 167 9.07 -17.09 -23.76
C GLY A 167 9.03 -15.57 -23.59
N LEU A 168 8.17 -15.05 -22.72
CA LEU A 168 8.03 -13.60 -22.48
C LEU A 168 9.25 -13.01 -21.78
N GLU A 169 9.57 -11.75 -22.10
CA GLU A 169 10.64 -10.98 -21.48
C GLU A 169 10.11 -9.89 -20.57
N VAL A 170 10.92 -9.47 -19.57
CA VAL A 170 10.58 -8.36 -18.69
C VAL A 170 10.38 -7.09 -19.51
N GLY A 171 9.32 -6.34 -19.21
CA GLY A 171 8.90 -5.15 -19.94
C GLY A 171 7.93 -5.42 -21.10
N GLN A 172 7.79 -6.66 -21.55
CA GLN A 172 6.89 -7.01 -22.64
C GLN A 172 5.43 -6.87 -22.22
N GLU A 173 4.61 -6.33 -23.12
CA GLU A 173 3.16 -6.20 -22.94
C GLU A 173 2.42 -7.34 -23.65
N LEU A 174 1.28 -7.71 -23.07
CA LEU A 174 0.40 -8.74 -23.60
C LEU A 174 -1.04 -8.49 -23.19
N GLU A 175 -1.97 -8.99 -24.00
CA GLU A 175 -3.37 -9.13 -23.62
C GLU A 175 -3.55 -10.47 -22.91
N ILE A 176 -4.30 -10.45 -21.80
CA ILE A 176 -4.63 -11.68 -21.08
C ILE A 176 -6.13 -11.80 -20.91
N ARG A 177 -6.61 -13.05 -20.97
CA ARG A 177 -8.01 -13.37 -20.76
C ARG A 177 -8.15 -14.50 -19.78
N PHE A 178 -8.91 -14.28 -18.68
CA PHE A 178 -9.08 -15.25 -17.61
C PHE A 178 -10.41 -15.07 -16.88
N SER A 179 -10.81 -16.08 -16.10
CA SER A 179 -11.97 -16.03 -15.22
C SER A 179 -11.57 -15.96 -13.75
N ILE A 180 -12.42 -15.38 -12.93
CA ILE A 180 -12.37 -15.45 -11.46
C ILE A 180 -13.62 -16.17 -10.95
N PRO A 181 -13.54 -16.86 -9.78
CA PRO A 181 -14.71 -17.48 -9.19
C PRO A 181 -15.86 -16.48 -9.02
N GLN A 182 -17.10 -16.97 -9.12
CA GLN A 182 -18.33 -16.20 -8.96
C GLN A 182 -18.65 -15.15 -10.03
N ARG A 183 -17.83 -15.05 -11.10
CA ARG A 183 -18.14 -14.20 -12.26
C ARG A 183 -18.26 -15.05 -13.53
N GLN A 184 -19.35 -14.84 -14.29
CA GLN A 184 -19.57 -15.54 -15.56
C GLN A 184 -18.75 -14.94 -16.72
N GLU A 185 -18.50 -13.65 -16.68
CA GLU A 185 -17.75 -12.95 -17.72
C GLU A 185 -16.23 -13.05 -17.50
N MET A 186 -15.49 -13.21 -18.58
CA MET A 186 -14.03 -13.23 -18.55
C MET A 186 -13.46 -11.81 -18.47
N LEU A 187 -12.41 -11.64 -17.67
CA LEU A 187 -11.62 -10.41 -17.63
C LEU A 187 -10.63 -10.39 -18.79
N ASN A 188 -10.43 -9.21 -19.39
CA ASN A 188 -9.58 -9.05 -20.57
C ASN A 188 -8.60 -7.85 -20.44
N PRO A 189 -7.79 -7.75 -19.38
CA PRO A 189 -6.87 -6.62 -19.24
C PRO A 189 -5.63 -6.77 -20.12
N ARG A 190 -4.98 -5.63 -20.42
CA ARG A 190 -3.58 -5.62 -20.82
C ARG A 190 -2.70 -5.71 -19.59
N ALA A 191 -1.56 -6.38 -19.75
CA ALA A 191 -0.61 -6.59 -18.68
C ALA A 191 0.82 -6.44 -19.20
N ARG A 192 1.75 -6.14 -18.28
CA ARG A 192 3.19 -6.06 -18.55
C ARG A 192 3.94 -7.04 -17.66
N VAL A 193 4.90 -7.73 -18.23
CA VAL A 193 5.83 -8.58 -17.47
C VAL A 193 6.74 -7.70 -16.63
N VAL A 194 6.66 -7.80 -15.30
CA VAL A 194 7.48 -6.99 -14.39
C VAL A 194 8.66 -7.74 -13.80
N ARG A 195 8.59 -9.06 -13.72
CA ARG A 195 9.71 -9.90 -13.31
C ARG A 195 9.52 -11.37 -13.72
N LYS A 196 10.64 -12.08 -13.82
CA LYS A 196 10.66 -13.54 -13.91
C LYS A 196 11.00 -14.12 -12.54
N GLU A 197 10.24 -15.12 -12.10
CA GLU A 197 10.52 -15.89 -10.87
C GLU A 197 10.86 -17.32 -11.27
N ALA A 198 12.10 -17.73 -11.03
CA ALA A 198 12.63 -18.98 -11.54
C ALA A 198 12.54 -19.07 -13.08
N THR A 199 12.82 -20.25 -13.64
CA THR A 199 12.87 -20.48 -15.10
C THR A 199 11.49 -20.46 -15.77
N THR A 200 10.41 -20.63 -15.00
CA THR A 200 9.08 -20.88 -15.54
C THR A 200 7.99 -19.90 -15.11
N ARG A 201 8.21 -19.09 -14.07
CA ARG A 201 7.18 -18.20 -13.52
C ARG A 201 7.39 -16.76 -13.94
N ILE A 202 6.29 -16.08 -14.26
CA ILE A 202 6.31 -14.64 -14.59
C ILE A 202 5.28 -13.89 -13.76
N ALA A 203 5.68 -12.73 -13.25
CA ALA A 203 4.78 -11.80 -12.61
C ALA A 203 4.33 -10.75 -13.63
N LEU A 204 3.01 -10.61 -13.74
CA LEU A 204 2.34 -9.64 -14.58
C LEU A 204 1.77 -8.50 -13.73
N GLN A 205 1.94 -7.29 -14.21
CA GLN A 205 1.24 -6.10 -13.72
C GLN A 205 0.12 -5.76 -14.71
N PHE A 206 -1.08 -5.52 -14.23
CA PHE A 206 -2.16 -4.99 -15.05
C PHE A 206 -1.88 -3.52 -15.38
N ILE A 207 -1.92 -3.15 -16.65
CA ILE A 207 -1.71 -1.77 -17.11
C ILE A 207 -2.98 -1.10 -17.59
N ASP A 208 -4.00 -1.90 -17.90
CA ASP A 208 -5.28 -1.39 -18.37
C ASP A 208 -6.40 -2.32 -17.86
N LEU A 209 -7.01 -1.91 -16.75
CA LEU A 209 -8.17 -2.57 -16.15
C LEU A 209 -9.39 -1.69 -16.31
N SER A 210 -10.45 -2.22 -16.91
CA SER A 210 -11.75 -1.55 -16.88
C SER A 210 -12.21 -1.31 -15.44
N PRO A 211 -13.03 -0.27 -15.17
CA PRO A 211 -13.60 -0.06 -13.84
C PRO A 211 -14.37 -1.29 -13.31
N GLU A 212 -15.01 -2.04 -14.19
CA GLU A 212 -15.76 -3.26 -13.87
C GLU A 212 -14.85 -4.42 -13.50
N ASP A 213 -13.77 -4.64 -14.27
CA ASP A 213 -12.77 -5.67 -13.98
C ASP A 213 -12.03 -5.38 -12.68
N ARG A 214 -11.71 -4.11 -12.44
CA ARG A 214 -11.09 -3.67 -11.19
C ARG A 214 -11.97 -3.98 -10.00
N ARG A 215 -13.28 -3.65 -10.07
CA ARG A 215 -14.23 -3.97 -9.00
C ARG A 215 -14.34 -5.47 -8.77
N ALA A 216 -14.44 -6.26 -9.84
CA ALA A 216 -14.54 -7.71 -9.73
C ALA A 216 -13.31 -8.34 -9.02
N ILE A 217 -12.10 -7.88 -9.34
CA ILE A 217 -10.88 -8.32 -8.65
C ILE A 217 -10.89 -7.87 -7.18
N GLN A 218 -11.32 -6.64 -6.90
CA GLN A 218 -11.42 -6.12 -5.54
C GLN A 218 -12.43 -6.88 -4.69
N ASP A 219 -13.58 -7.22 -5.26
CA ASP A 219 -14.62 -8.01 -4.58
C ASP A 219 -14.14 -9.42 -4.29
N TYR A 220 -13.46 -10.06 -5.26
CA TYR A 220 -12.85 -11.38 -5.07
C TYR A 220 -11.82 -11.36 -3.93
N ILE A 221 -10.92 -10.37 -3.92
CA ILE A 221 -9.90 -10.22 -2.87
C ILE A 221 -10.56 -9.83 -1.53
N GLY A 222 -11.54 -8.94 -1.54
CA GLY A 222 -12.25 -8.46 -0.35
C GLY A 222 -13.12 -9.52 0.32
N GLY A 223 -13.69 -10.44 -0.44
CA GLY A 223 -14.46 -11.56 0.08
C GLY A 223 -13.61 -12.52 0.91
N ALA A 224 -12.41 -12.85 0.43
CA ALA A 224 -11.50 -13.77 1.12
C ALA A 224 -10.76 -13.16 2.34
N VAL A 225 -10.90 -11.86 2.58
CA VAL A 225 -10.29 -11.17 3.74
C VAL A 225 -11.29 -11.02 4.90
N ARG A 226 -12.58 -11.28 4.65
CA ARG A 226 -13.65 -11.19 5.68
C ARG A 226 -13.92 -12.51 6.41
N ASP A 227 -13.47 -13.63 5.85
CA ASP A 227 -13.48 -14.96 6.45
C ASP A 227 -12.14 -15.22 7.20
#